data_41813fcfa9b6f2b3f09335f9298167cb
#
_entry.id   41813fcfa9b6f2b3f09335f9298167cb
#
_cell.length_a   1.000
_cell.length_b   1.000
_cell.length_c   1.000
_cell.angle_alpha   90.00
_cell.angle_beta   90.00
_cell.angle_gamma   90.00
#
_symmetry.space_group_name_H-M   'P 1'
#
loop_
_entity.id
_entity.type
_entity.pdbx_description
1 polymer ?
#
loop_
_entity_poly.entity_id
_entity_poly.type
_entity_poly.pdbx_seq_one_letter_code
_entity_poly.pdbx_strand_id
1 'polypeptide(L)'
;STERRGGESWTVQRWFIDLFATKPGTVVIPPLKVSVSVSKATNETVASTLETRALTVTTSIPPALEGLEHWVASPSVTLVHTIDGSLDTYLGAAISRRLTIKASDVMAMLLPRATHHNEPLLQMYPEPPVLRNRSNRGTLLATRSDKTSWIASAPGTVEIPGAVVNWWNTETQTLQILRSDPLKISISGELPPEPASKTETVKAVLSAAAILFAGFFAWRLITSEWFGALGKRQGLLRQQWQRLRAVFKGSPLPNKLNPWRTR
;
A
#
# COMPACT_ATOMS: atom_id res chain seq x y z
N SER A 1 14.99 0.86 31.29
CA SER A 1 16.11 1.82 31.55
C SER A 1 16.82 1.46 32.83
N THR A 2 18.06 1.87 32.95
CA THR A 2 18.84 1.77 34.20
C THR A 2 18.94 3.15 34.80
N GLU A 3 18.61 3.30 36.09
CA GLU A 3 18.69 4.55 36.84
C GLU A 3 19.62 4.36 38.05
N ARG A 4 20.41 5.38 38.36
CA ARG A 4 21.24 5.41 39.56
C ARG A 4 20.52 6.17 40.69
N ARG A 5 20.28 5.50 41.83
CA ARG A 5 19.63 6.09 43.00
C ARG A 5 20.47 5.76 44.24
N GLY A 6 20.90 6.78 44.97
CA GLY A 6 21.71 6.59 46.20
C GLY A 6 23.03 5.86 45.97
N GLY A 7 23.65 5.95 44.78
CA GLY A 7 24.88 5.24 44.43
C GLY A 7 24.67 3.84 43.85
N GLU A 8 23.48 3.27 43.96
CA GLU A 8 23.12 1.95 43.45
C GLU A 8 22.47 2.02 42.05
N SER A 9 22.65 0.96 41.26
CA SER A 9 22.08 0.83 39.91
C SER A 9 20.77 0.06 39.98
N TRP A 10 19.69 0.71 39.51
CA TRP A 10 18.34 0.13 39.48
C TRP A 10 17.86 -0.10 38.06
N THR A 11 17.29 -1.26 37.79
CA THR A 11 16.57 -1.53 36.54
C THR A 11 15.13 -1.04 36.70
N VAL A 12 14.73 -0.07 35.86
CA VAL A 12 13.40 0.52 35.90
C VAL A 12 12.63 0.17 34.66
N GLN A 13 11.44 -0.42 34.82
CA GLN A 13 10.45 -0.61 33.75
C GLN A 13 9.31 0.39 33.97
N ARG A 14 8.99 1.17 32.92
CA ARG A 14 7.84 2.07 32.89
C ARG A 14 6.87 1.60 31.84
N TRP A 15 5.62 1.43 32.22
CA TRP A 15 4.54 1.03 31.34
C TRP A 15 3.62 2.23 31.17
N PHE A 16 3.34 2.57 29.92
CA PHE A 16 2.39 3.61 29.53
C PHE A 16 1.16 2.90 28.97
N ILE A 17 -0.01 3.23 29.49
CA ILE A 17 -1.29 2.66 29.05
C ILE A 17 -2.16 3.83 28.61
N ASP A 18 -2.45 3.88 27.30
CA ASP A 18 -3.32 4.89 26.73
C ASP A 18 -4.78 4.43 26.85
N LEU A 19 -5.63 5.31 27.36
CA LEU A 19 -7.05 5.06 27.57
C LEU A 19 -7.87 5.95 26.63
N PHE A 20 -8.74 5.32 25.84
CA PHE A 20 -9.64 6.03 24.93
C PHE A 20 -11.07 5.87 25.40
N ALA A 21 -11.65 6.96 25.90
CA ALA A 21 -13.05 6.98 26.29
C ALA A 21 -13.96 6.97 25.05
N THR A 22 -14.87 6.03 24.99
CA THR A 22 -15.87 5.93 23.91
C THR A 22 -17.24 6.49 24.27
N LYS A 23 -17.45 6.79 25.57
CA LYS A 23 -18.70 7.33 26.13
C LYS A 23 -18.38 8.31 27.24
N PRO A 24 -19.20 9.33 27.45
CA PRO A 24 -19.08 10.17 28.64
C PRO A 24 -19.48 9.40 29.90
N GLY A 25 -18.92 9.82 31.03
CA GLY A 25 -19.20 9.23 32.34
C GLY A 25 -17.97 9.03 33.18
N THR A 26 -18.16 8.40 34.34
CA THR A 26 -17.07 8.09 35.28
C THR A 26 -16.75 6.61 35.21
N VAL A 27 -15.48 6.31 34.97
CA VAL A 27 -14.93 4.95 34.92
C VAL A 27 -13.90 4.79 36.05
N VAL A 28 -14.06 3.71 36.82
CA VAL A 28 -13.06 3.32 37.83
C VAL A 28 -12.20 2.21 37.27
N ILE A 29 -10.92 2.46 37.14
CA ILE A 29 -9.92 1.46 36.79
C ILE A 29 -9.51 0.79 38.09
N PRO A 30 -9.77 -0.52 38.28
CA PRO A 30 -9.43 -1.23 39.49
C PRO A 30 -7.90 -1.34 39.64
N PRO A 31 -7.41 -1.65 40.84
CA PRO A 31 -5.99 -1.93 41.05
C PRO A 31 -5.53 -3.07 40.11
N LEU A 32 -4.42 -2.84 39.45
CA LEU A 32 -3.79 -3.82 38.55
C LEU A 32 -2.71 -4.58 39.32
N LYS A 33 -2.74 -5.91 39.25
CA LYS A 33 -1.71 -6.78 39.84
C LYS A 33 -0.61 -7.01 38.79
N VAL A 34 0.61 -6.65 39.12
CA VAL A 34 1.78 -6.79 38.27
C VAL A 34 2.75 -7.79 38.93
N SER A 35 2.92 -8.94 38.32
CA SER A 35 3.90 -9.93 38.77
C SER A 35 5.28 -9.58 38.21
N VAL A 36 6.27 -9.44 39.09
CA VAL A 36 7.65 -9.10 38.75
C VAL A 36 8.55 -10.23 39.20
N SER A 37 9.41 -10.69 38.28
CA SER A 37 10.46 -11.65 38.62
C SER A 37 11.83 -11.02 38.36
N VAL A 38 12.69 -11.02 39.38
CA VAL A 38 14.04 -10.46 39.31
C VAL A 38 15.05 -11.56 39.60
N SER A 39 16.01 -11.73 38.70
CA SER A 39 17.14 -12.63 38.92
C SER A 39 18.24 -11.90 39.70
N LYS A 40 18.67 -12.47 40.82
CA LYS A 40 19.83 -12.00 41.58
C LYS A 40 21.14 -12.51 40.96
N ALA A 41 22.25 -11.90 41.32
CA ALA A 41 23.58 -12.32 40.87
C ALA A 41 23.95 -13.76 41.23
N THR A 42 23.24 -14.36 42.17
CA THR A 42 23.41 -15.75 42.67
C THR A 42 22.57 -16.79 41.87
N ASN A 43 22.03 -16.43 40.70
CA ASN A 43 21.08 -17.25 39.94
C ASN A 43 19.75 -17.57 40.67
N GLU A 44 19.48 -16.91 41.78
CA GLU A 44 18.23 -17.01 42.50
C GLU A 44 17.21 -16.04 41.85
N THR A 45 16.00 -16.53 41.58
CA THR A 45 14.91 -15.68 41.06
C THR A 45 13.96 -15.37 42.18
N VAL A 46 13.75 -14.08 42.45
CA VAL A 46 12.76 -13.60 43.42
C VAL A 46 11.55 -13.08 42.66
N ALA A 47 10.39 -13.65 42.94
CA ALA A 47 9.12 -13.19 42.38
C ALA A 47 8.35 -12.37 43.43
N SER A 48 7.72 -11.30 42.98
CA SER A 48 6.86 -10.45 43.81
C SER A 48 5.67 -9.97 43.01
N THR A 49 4.56 -9.69 43.68
CA THR A 49 3.37 -9.08 43.05
C THR A 49 3.20 -7.69 43.63
N LEU A 50 3.16 -6.71 42.73
CA LEU A 50 2.87 -5.32 43.03
C LEU A 50 1.42 -5.02 42.66
N GLU A 51 0.76 -4.15 43.37
CA GLU A 51 -0.58 -3.70 43.11
C GLU A 51 -0.62 -2.20 42.91
N THR A 52 -1.24 -1.72 41.83
CA THR A 52 -1.41 -0.29 41.58
C THR A 52 -2.56 0.25 42.44
N ARG A 53 -2.67 1.57 42.53
CA ARG A 53 -3.87 2.19 43.12
C ARG A 53 -4.99 2.21 42.10
N ALA A 54 -6.26 2.16 42.58
CA ALA A 54 -7.40 2.43 41.74
C ALA A 54 -7.33 3.85 41.17
N LEU A 55 -7.75 4.02 39.92
CA LEU A 55 -7.80 5.32 39.26
C LEU A 55 -9.24 5.59 38.82
N THR A 56 -9.80 6.73 39.16
CA THR A 56 -11.08 7.21 38.71
C THR A 56 -10.87 8.24 37.61
N VAL A 57 -11.45 8.01 36.43
CA VAL A 57 -11.41 8.92 35.27
C VAL A 57 -12.83 9.35 34.93
N THR A 58 -13.06 10.65 34.88
CA THR A 58 -14.33 11.23 34.43
C THR A 58 -14.14 11.87 33.07
N THR A 59 -15.02 11.53 32.14
CA THR A 59 -15.03 12.04 30.77
C THR A 59 -16.34 12.77 30.51
N SER A 60 -16.27 13.87 29.77
CA SER A 60 -17.45 14.66 29.38
C SER A 60 -17.36 15.00 27.88
N ILE A 61 -18.49 15.21 27.25
CA ILE A 61 -18.56 15.75 25.90
C ILE A 61 -18.60 17.27 26.00
N PRO A 62 -17.69 17.98 25.31
CA PRO A 62 -17.77 19.43 25.22
C PRO A 62 -19.11 19.89 24.62
N PRO A 63 -19.72 20.99 25.11
CA PRO A 63 -21.01 21.47 24.61
C PRO A 63 -21.03 21.71 23.10
N ALA A 64 -19.91 22.14 22.53
CA ALA A 64 -19.80 22.35 21.07
C ALA A 64 -19.91 21.09 20.23
N LEU A 65 -19.83 19.90 20.84
CA LEU A 65 -19.97 18.60 20.17
C LEU A 65 -21.35 17.96 20.38
N GLU A 66 -22.19 18.56 21.23
CA GLU A 66 -23.53 18.06 21.48
C GLU A 66 -24.36 18.07 20.19
N GLY A 67 -25.02 16.95 19.89
CA GLY A 67 -25.80 16.79 18.67
C GLY A 67 -25.00 16.44 17.41
N LEU A 68 -23.67 16.39 17.46
CA LEU A 68 -22.86 15.89 16.35
C LEU A 68 -22.72 14.36 16.43
N GLU A 69 -23.19 13.66 15.38
CA GLU A 69 -23.13 12.20 15.35
C GLU A 69 -21.70 11.65 15.14
N HIS A 70 -20.89 12.38 14.35
CA HIS A 70 -19.56 11.93 13.93
C HIS A 70 -18.52 13.02 14.17
N TRP A 71 -17.68 12.79 15.15
CA TRP A 71 -16.55 13.65 15.48
C TRP A 71 -15.40 12.84 16.07
N VAL A 72 -14.24 13.43 16.14
CA VAL A 72 -13.05 12.87 16.77
C VAL A 72 -12.38 13.92 17.66
N ALA A 73 -11.83 13.52 18.80
CA ALA A 73 -11.00 14.37 19.65
C ALA A 73 -9.51 14.03 19.40
N SER A 74 -8.71 15.03 19.07
CA SER A 74 -7.30 14.85 18.74
C SER A 74 -6.58 16.20 18.80
N PRO A 75 -5.28 16.25 19.11
CA PRO A 75 -4.50 17.48 18.99
C PRO A 75 -4.31 17.92 17.54
N SER A 76 -4.30 16.97 16.58
CA SER A 76 -4.10 17.27 15.17
C SER A 76 -4.88 16.30 14.28
N VAL A 77 -5.64 16.85 13.33
CA VAL A 77 -6.35 16.08 12.31
C VAL A 77 -6.07 16.68 10.92
N THR A 78 -5.84 15.82 9.95
CA THR A 78 -5.72 16.21 8.55
C THR A 78 -6.64 15.35 7.68
N LEU A 79 -7.26 15.97 6.67
CA LEU A 79 -8.06 15.32 5.65
C LEU A 79 -7.34 15.44 4.30
N VAL A 80 -7.06 14.31 3.67
CA VAL A 80 -6.49 14.25 2.32
C VAL A 80 -7.53 13.65 1.39
N HIS A 81 -7.77 14.32 0.28
CA HIS A 81 -8.70 13.94 -0.75
C HIS A 81 -7.93 13.64 -2.05
N THR A 82 -8.11 12.46 -2.62
CA THR A 82 -7.52 12.08 -3.91
C THR A 82 -8.58 11.47 -4.82
N ILE A 83 -8.48 11.80 -6.11
CA ILE A 83 -9.39 11.32 -7.15
C ILE A 83 -8.54 10.55 -8.16
N ASP A 84 -9.09 9.44 -8.64
CA ASP A 84 -8.54 8.62 -9.69
C ASP A 84 -9.64 8.45 -10.77
N GLY A 85 -9.28 8.72 -12.02
CA GLY A 85 -10.19 8.84 -13.15
C GLY A 85 -10.45 10.29 -13.58
N SER A 86 -11.11 10.46 -14.72
CA SER A 86 -11.47 11.79 -15.25
C SER A 86 -12.85 12.21 -14.75
N LEU A 87 -12.96 13.51 -14.38
CA LEU A 87 -14.26 14.11 -14.02
C LEU A 87 -15.12 14.43 -15.27
N ASP A 88 -14.48 14.62 -16.43
CA ASP A 88 -15.15 14.60 -17.72
C ASP A 88 -15.02 13.19 -18.30
N THR A 89 -16.12 12.48 -18.34
CA THR A 89 -16.11 11.03 -18.56
C THR A 89 -17.26 10.57 -19.47
N TYR A 90 -17.35 9.26 -19.72
CA TYR A 90 -18.32 8.63 -20.62
C TYR A 90 -19.07 7.50 -19.88
N LEU A 91 -20.13 6.99 -20.50
CA LEU A 91 -20.90 5.87 -19.96
C LEU A 91 -20.01 4.64 -19.71
N GLY A 92 -20.16 4.01 -18.54
CA GLY A 92 -19.39 2.84 -18.13
C GLY A 92 -18.00 3.17 -17.56
N ALA A 93 -17.56 4.43 -17.61
CA ALA A 93 -16.28 4.81 -17.00
C ALA A 93 -16.34 4.76 -15.47
N ALA A 94 -15.21 4.40 -14.87
CA ALA A 94 -15.03 4.34 -13.42
C ALA A 94 -14.26 5.57 -12.91
N ILE A 95 -14.74 6.14 -11.82
CA ILE A 95 -14.11 7.23 -11.08
C ILE A 95 -14.00 6.78 -9.64
N SER A 96 -12.86 6.98 -8.99
CA SER A 96 -12.66 6.65 -7.58
C SER A 96 -12.28 7.88 -6.77
N ARG A 97 -12.84 8.00 -5.57
CA ARG A 97 -12.43 8.97 -4.55
C ARG A 97 -11.86 8.24 -3.36
N ARG A 98 -10.72 8.68 -2.89
CA ARG A 98 -10.13 8.25 -1.63
C ARG A 98 -10.07 9.42 -0.67
N LEU A 99 -10.67 9.25 0.50
CA LEU A 99 -10.59 10.17 1.62
C LEU A 99 -9.69 9.54 2.69
N THR A 100 -8.66 10.24 3.09
CA THR A 100 -7.73 9.77 4.13
C THR A 100 -7.70 10.76 5.27
N ILE A 101 -8.15 10.32 6.43
CA ILE A 101 -8.08 11.07 7.69
C ILE A 101 -6.86 10.57 8.45
N LYS A 102 -5.99 11.49 8.88
CA LYS A 102 -4.89 11.21 9.80
C LYS A 102 -5.07 12.03 11.05
N ALA A 103 -4.83 11.42 12.20
CA ALA A 103 -4.97 12.08 13.49
C ALA A 103 -3.91 11.59 14.48
N SER A 104 -3.55 12.44 15.45
CA SER A 104 -2.62 12.12 16.52
C SER A 104 -3.38 11.72 17.78
N ASP A 105 -2.76 10.90 18.62
CA ASP A 105 -3.23 10.51 19.97
C ASP A 105 -4.67 9.99 19.99
N VAL A 106 -5.04 9.25 18.96
CA VAL A 106 -6.34 8.59 18.81
C VAL A 106 -6.17 7.25 18.09
N MET A 107 -7.10 6.33 18.29
CA MET A 107 -7.16 5.06 17.56
C MET A 107 -7.88 5.23 16.22
N ALA A 108 -7.36 4.58 15.17
CA ALA A 108 -7.95 4.66 13.81
C ALA A 108 -9.41 4.21 13.75
N MET A 109 -9.84 3.31 14.62
CA MET A 109 -11.24 2.86 14.72
C MET A 109 -12.20 3.95 15.23
N LEU A 110 -11.69 4.99 15.90
CA LEU A 110 -12.47 6.12 16.41
C LEU A 110 -12.58 7.25 15.39
N LEU A 111 -11.83 7.19 14.28
CA LEU A 111 -11.93 8.20 13.23
C LEU A 111 -13.29 8.12 12.52
N PRO A 112 -13.92 9.27 12.23
CA PRO A 112 -15.22 9.32 11.59
C PRO A 112 -15.19 8.63 10.20
N ARG A 113 -16.34 8.08 9.82
CA ARG A 113 -16.53 7.43 8.53
C ARG A 113 -16.80 8.47 7.46
N ALA A 114 -16.35 8.18 6.22
CA ALA A 114 -16.80 8.97 5.08
C ALA A 114 -18.30 8.79 4.85
N THR A 115 -19.00 9.89 4.62
CA THR A 115 -20.41 9.84 4.23
C THR A 115 -20.51 9.43 2.76
N HIS A 116 -21.41 8.50 2.48
CA HIS A 116 -21.69 8.05 1.12
C HIS A 116 -22.98 8.72 0.63
N HIS A 117 -22.95 9.24 -0.58
CA HIS A 117 -24.10 9.82 -1.24
C HIS A 117 -24.43 8.99 -2.48
N ASN A 118 -25.70 8.57 -2.58
CA ASN A 118 -26.21 7.88 -3.75
C ASN A 118 -26.66 8.91 -4.77
N GLU A 119 -26.12 8.81 -5.98
CA GLU A 119 -26.43 9.68 -7.09
C GLU A 119 -27.07 8.87 -8.24
N PRO A 120 -28.21 9.30 -8.81
CA PRO A 120 -28.95 8.49 -9.80
C PRO A 120 -28.15 8.16 -11.07
N LEU A 121 -27.19 9.03 -11.43
CA LEU A 121 -26.37 8.86 -12.62
C LEU A 121 -25.12 7.99 -12.39
N LEU A 122 -24.88 7.58 -11.14
CA LEU A 122 -23.68 6.87 -10.72
C LEU A 122 -24.03 5.61 -9.94
N GLN A 123 -23.46 4.49 -10.32
CA GLN A 123 -23.51 3.27 -9.53
C GLN A 123 -22.33 3.24 -8.56
N MET A 124 -22.61 3.25 -7.26
CA MET A 124 -21.61 3.40 -6.21
C MET A 124 -21.13 2.05 -5.68
N TYR A 125 -19.82 1.94 -5.49
CA TYR A 125 -19.13 0.78 -4.92
C TYR A 125 -18.18 1.23 -3.81
N PRO A 126 -18.61 1.22 -2.54
CA PRO A 126 -17.75 1.53 -1.41
C PRO A 126 -16.83 0.34 -1.11
N GLU A 127 -15.55 0.61 -0.89
CA GLU A 127 -14.59 -0.40 -0.43
C GLU A 127 -14.55 -0.44 1.11
N PRO A 128 -14.16 -1.56 1.72
CA PRO A 128 -13.90 -1.62 3.15
C PRO A 128 -12.83 -0.60 3.56
N PRO A 129 -13.00 0.10 4.70
CA PRO A 129 -12.04 1.10 5.15
C PRO A 129 -10.70 0.47 5.55
N VAL A 130 -9.60 1.14 5.23
CA VAL A 130 -8.27 0.74 5.69
C VAL A 130 -7.92 1.55 6.94
N LEU A 131 -7.77 0.85 8.08
CA LEU A 131 -7.43 1.42 9.37
C LEU A 131 -5.99 1.08 9.74
N ARG A 132 -5.20 2.06 10.13
CA ARG A 132 -3.82 1.86 10.55
C ARG A 132 -3.51 2.68 11.80
N ASN A 133 -2.89 2.03 12.78
CA ASN A 133 -2.30 2.67 13.94
C ASN A 133 -0.78 2.53 13.85
N ARG A 134 -0.06 3.60 14.10
CA ARG A 134 1.40 3.63 14.18
C ARG A 134 1.80 4.38 15.45
N SER A 135 2.66 3.79 16.25
CA SER A 135 3.29 4.50 17.36
C SER A 135 4.67 5.01 16.93
N ASN A 136 4.94 6.28 17.17
CA ASN A 136 6.23 6.91 16.92
C ASN A 136 6.66 7.69 18.15
N ARG A 137 7.68 7.21 18.87
CA ARG A 137 8.25 7.83 20.07
C ARG A 137 7.19 8.21 21.12
N GLY A 138 6.18 7.37 21.32
CA GLY A 138 5.10 7.60 22.28
C GLY A 138 3.88 8.34 21.73
N THR A 139 3.94 8.94 20.54
CA THR A 139 2.79 9.53 19.87
C THR A 139 2.09 8.47 19.04
N LEU A 140 0.79 8.28 19.25
CA LEU A 140 -0.03 7.41 18.44
C LEU A 140 -0.51 8.17 17.19
N LEU A 141 -0.28 7.61 16.02
CA LEU A 141 -0.74 8.15 14.74
C LEU A 141 -1.78 7.21 14.16
N ALA A 142 -3.00 7.68 14.05
CA ALA A 142 -4.11 6.99 13.42
C ALA A 142 -4.26 7.41 11.95
N THR A 143 -4.59 6.45 11.11
CA THR A 143 -4.96 6.72 9.71
C THR A 143 -6.19 5.89 9.36
N ARG A 144 -7.21 6.54 8.81
CA ARG A 144 -8.37 5.91 8.20
C ARG A 144 -8.43 6.33 6.74
N SER A 145 -8.56 5.37 5.83
CA SER A 145 -8.71 5.61 4.40
C SER A 145 -9.98 4.92 3.90
N ASP A 146 -10.93 5.72 3.44
CA ASP A 146 -12.17 5.26 2.82
C ASP A 146 -12.08 5.49 1.31
N LYS A 147 -12.25 4.45 0.51
CA LYS A 147 -12.27 4.53 -0.95
C LYS A 147 -13.67 4.19 -1.44
N THR A 148 -14.17 5.01 -2.36
CA THR A 148 -15.44 4.79 -3.04
C THR A 148 -15.21 4.93 -4.54
N SER A 149 -15.69 3.95 -5.29
CA SER A 149 -15.66 3.96 -6.75
C SER A 149 -17.08 4.14 -7.28
N TRP A 150 -17.22 4.86 -8.36
CA TRP A 150 -18.48 5.07 -9.07
C TRP A 150 -18.31 4.67 -10.53
N ILE A 151 -19.34 4.06 -11.09
CA ILE A 151 -19.45 3.79 -12.53
C ILE A 151 -20.56 4.68 -13.08
N ALA A 152 -20.25 5.44 -14.12
CA ALA A 152 -21.21 6.28 -14.81
C ALA A 152 -22.28 5.40 -15.51
N SER A 153 -23.54 5.54 -15.09
CA SER A 153 -24.68 4.72 -15.57
C SER A 153 -25.63 5.46 -16.49
N ALA A 154 -25.65 6.78 -16.46
CA ALA A 154 -26.46 7.60 -17.34
C ALA A 154 -25.75 8.92 -17.68
N PRO A 155 -26.01 9.52 -18.88
CA PRO A 155 -25.41 10.80 -19.24
C PRO A 155 -25.98 11.95 -18.42
N GLY A 156 -25.17 12.98 -18.18
CA GLY A 156 -25.56 14.17 -17.45
C GLY A 156 -24.45 14.73 -16.59
N THR A 157 -24.78 15.69 -15.74
CA THR A 157 -23.85 16.26 -14.78
C THR A 157 -24.33 15.95 -13.36
N VAL A 158 -23.43 15.49 -12.52
CA VAL A 158 -23.68 15.16 -11.12
C VAL A 158 -22.63 15.80 -10.22
N GLU A 159 -23.05 16.21 -9.02
CA GLU A 159 -22.13 16.78 -8.03
C GLU A 159 -22.17 15.90 -6.75
N ILE A 160 -21.04 15.26 -6.45
CA ILE A 160 -20.86 14.52 -5.21
C ILE A 160 -20.38 15.50 -4.13
N PRO A 161 -21.10 15.65 -3.02
CA PRO A 161 -20.71 16.57 -1.96
C PRO A 161 -19.32 16.29 -1.39
N GLY A 162 -18.66 17.36 -0.95
CA GLY A 162 -17.40 17.27 -0.22
C GLY A 162 -17.58 16.54 1.12
N ALA A 163 -16.57 15.84 1.55
CA ALA A 163 -16.56 15.23 2.87
C ALA A 163 -16.39 16.28 3.96
N VAL A 164 -17.06 16.08 5.10
CA VAL A 164 -16.96 16.94 6.28
C VAL A 164 -16.45 16.09 7.44
N VAL A 165 -15.43 16.59 8.13
CA VAL A 165 -14.87 15.98 9.34
C VAL A 165 -14.91 17.00 10.46
N ASN A 166 -15.75 16.75 11.46
CA ASN A 166 -15.80 17.52 12.68
C ASN A 166 -14.76 16.95 13.66
N TRP A 167 -13.93 17.81 14.23
CA TRP A 167 -12.96 17.37 15.22
C TRP A 167 -12.78 18.39 16.34
N TRP A 168 -12.63 17.86 17.54
CA TRP A 168 -12.31 18.63 18.71
C TRP A 168 -10.79 18.72 18.87
N ASN A 169 -10.25 19.91 18.74
CA ASN A 169 -8.83 20.13 19.03
C ASN A 169 -8.63 20.10 20.53
N THR A 170 -7.91 19.08 21.02
CA THR A 170 -7.72 18.87 22.46
C THR A 170 -6.71 19.88 23.07
N GLU A 171 -5.86 20.52 22.25
CA GLU A 171 -4.91 21.54 22.71
C GLU A 171 -5.58 22.90 22.83
N THR A 172 -6.31 23.32 21.79
CA THR A 172 -6.98 24.63 21.78
C THR A 172 -8.37 24.61 22.39
N GLN A 173 -8.93 23.42 22.67
CA GLN A 173 -10.29 23.20 23.18
C GLN A 173 -11.36 23.87 22.31
N THR A 174 -11.24 23.72 21.00
CA THR A 174 -12.16 24.29 20.02
C THR A 174 -12.63 23.24 19.03
N LEU A 175 -13.87 23.39 18.58
CA LEU A 175 -14.41 22.62 17.46
C LEU A 175 -13.80 23.15 16.14
N GLN A 176 -13.20 22.25 15.37
CA GLN A 176 -12.68 22.50 14.04
C GLN A 176 -13.45 21.67 13.01
N ILE A 177 -13.59 22.19 11.81
CA ILE A 177 -14.29 21.51 10.71
C ILE A 177 -13.37 21.48 9.49
N LEU A 178 -13.03 20.27 9.06
CA LEU A 178 -12.31 20.05 7.81
C LEU A 178 -13.31 19.70 6.72
N ARG A 179 -13.10 20.24 5.52
CA ARG A 179 -13.94 19.98 4.35
C ARG A 179 -13.05 19.63 3.17
N SER A 180 -13.49 18.66 2.37
CA SER A 180 -12.92 18.46 1.03
C SER A 180 -13.79 19.14 0.00
N ASP A 181 -13.23 19.43 -1.18
CA ASP A 181 -13.98 19.97 -2.29
C ASP A 181 -15.04 18.97 -2.79
N PRO A 182 -16.19 19.46 -3.28
CA PRO A 182 -17.15 18.62 -3.98
C PRO A 182 -16.57 18.14 -5.32
N LEU A 183 -17.09 17.04 -5.85
CA LEU A 183 -16.73 16.51 -7.16
C LEU A 183 -17.86 16.77 -8.15
N LYS A 184 -17.61 17.60 -9.15
CA LYS A 184 -18.52 17.79 -10.26
C LYS A 184 -18.08 16.89 -11.42
N ILE A 185 -18.92 15.93 -11.77
CA ILE A 185 -18.66 14.92 -12.78
C ILE A 185 -19.59 15.18 -13.97
N SER A 186 -19.02 15.28 -15.17
CA SER A 186 -19.73 15.43 -16.43
C SER A 186 -19.63 14.12 -17.21
N ILE A 187 -20.79 13.52 -17.53
CA ILE A 187 -20.88 12.21 -18.17
C ILE A 187 -21.44 12.44 -19.58
N SER A 188 -20.64 12.18 -20.62
CA SER A 188 -21.08 12.18 -22.00
C SER A 188 -21.88 10.91 -22.30
N GLY A 189 -22.85 11.03 -23.23
CA GLY A 189 -23.62 9.87 -23.71
C GLY A 189 -22.85 8.98 -24.68
N GLU A 190 -21.61 9.33 -25.00
CA GLU A 190 -20.77 8.55 -25.92
C GLU A 190 -20.23 7.32 -25.20
N LEU A 191 -20.13 6.21 -25.95
CA LEU A 191 -19.42 5.02 -25.49
C LEU A 191 -17.91 5.31 -25.42
N PRO A 192 -17.17 4.57 -24.58
CA PRO A 192 -15.73 4.70 -24.53
C PRO A 192 -15.12 4.59 -25.93
N PRO A 193 -14.09 5.38 -26.27
CA PRO A 193 -13.35 5.18 -27.49
C PRO A 193 -12.88 3.72 -27.51
N GLU A 194 -13.22 3.02 -28.59
CA GLU A 194 -12.83 1.62 -28.76
C GLU A 194 -11.30 1.53 -28.58
N PRO A 195 -10.79 0.67 -27.69
CA PRO A 195 -9.36 0.59 -27.49
C PRO A 195 -8.70 0.33 -28.82
N ALA A 196 -7.79 1.21 -29.24
CA ALA A 196 -7.10 1.14 -30.53
C ALA A 196 -6.69 -0.30 -30.77
N SER A 197 -7.35 -0.93 -31.75
CA SER A 197 -7.28 -2.36 -32.02
C SER A 197 -5.81 -2.74 -32.18
N LYS A 198 -5.30 -3.61 -31.32
CA LYS A 198 -3.93 -4.15 -31.42
C LYS A 198 -3.66 -4.79 -32.78
N THR A 199 -4.71 -4.99 -33.58
CA THR A 199 -4.68 -5.54 -34.93
C THR A 199 -3.93 -4.64 -35.91
N GLU A 200 -4.00 -3.31 -35.76
CA GLU A 200 -3.27 -2.37 -36.64
C GLU A 200 -1.77 -2.41 -36.35
N THR A 201 -1.38 -2.43 -35.07
CA THR A 201 0.03 -2.58 -34.68
C THR A 201 0.58 -3.95 -35.06
N VAL A 202 -0.20 -5.01 -34.93
CA VAL A 202 0.22 -6.36 -35.36
C VAL A 202 0.36 -6.43 -36.87
N LYS A 203 -0.56 -5.84 -37.64
CA LYS A 203 -0.44 -5.77 -39.13
C LYS A 203 0.80 -4.98 -39.55
N ALA A 204 1.08 -3.83 -38.88
CA ALA A 204 2.27 -3.03 -39.16
C ALA A 204 3.58 -3.79 -38.86
N VAL A 205 3.63 -4.52 -37.74
CA VAL A 205 4.80 -5.34 -37.38
C VAL A 205 4.95 -6.52 -38.31
N LEU A 206 3.87 -7.20 -38.71
CA LEU A 206 3.92 -8.31 -39.65
C LEU A 206 4.34 -7.85 -41.07
N SER A 207 3.84 -6.68 -41.51
CA SER A 207 4.27 -6.13 -42.82
C SER A 207 5.72 -5.72 -42.82
N ALA A 208 6.22 -5.09 -41.74
CA ALA A 208 7.65 -4.74 -41.57
C ALA A 208 8.54 -6.00 -41.55
N ALA A 209 8.12 -7.05 -40.84
CA ALA A 209 8.81 -8.32 -40.78
C ALA A 209 8.85 -9.02 -42.18
N ALA A 210 7.75 -8.99 -42.91
CA ALA A 210 7.68 -9.55 -44.27
C ALA A 210 8.62 -8.83 -45.25
N ILE A 211 8.70 -7.49 -45.17
CA ILE A 211 9.62 -6.69 -46.01
C ILE A 211 11.08 -7.01 -45.66
N LEU A 212 11.40 -7.13 -44.39
CA LEU A 212 12.76 -7.51 -43.94
C LEU A 212 13.14 -8.92 -44.37
N PHE A 213 12.18 -9.87 -44.34
CA PHE A 213 12.38 -11.24 -44.79
C PHE A 213 12.57 -11.32 -46.31
N ALA A 214 11.76 -10.58 -47.09
CA ALA A 214 11.90 -10.47 -48.53
C ALA A 214 13.23 -9.83 -48.91
N GLY A 215 13.65 -8.77 -48.23
CA GLY A 215 14.95 -8.11 -48.43
C GLY A 215 16.12 -9.04 -48.11
N PHE A 216 16.05 -9.79 -47.01
CA PHE A 216 17.07 -10.80 -46.69
C PHE A 216 17.14 -11.93 -47.66
N PHE A 217 16.01 -12.40 -48.17
CA PHE A 217 15.97 -13.46 -49.16
C PHE A 217 16.49 -13.00 -50.51
N ALA A 218 16.14 -11.78 -50.96
CA ALA A 218 16.69 -11.16 -52.18
C ALA A 218 18.21 -10.94 -52.06
N TRP A 219 18.68 -10.46 -50.94
CA TRP A 219 20.16 -10.30 -50.66
C TRP A 219 20.87 -11.65 -50.71
N ARG A 220 20.28 -12.70 -50.18
CA ARG A 220 20.84 -14.06 -50.20
C ARG A 220 20.87 -14.66 -51.61
N LEU A 221 19.88 -14.40 -52.47
CA LEU A 221 19.86 -14.83 -53.85
C LEU A 221 20.96 -14.13 -54.67
N ILE A 222 21.15 -12.83 -54.48
CA ILE A 222 22.19 -12.05 -55.14
C ILE A 222 23.58 -12.50 -54.71
N THR A 223 23.74 -12.83 -53.42
CA THR A 223 25.07 -13.27 -52.90
C THR A 223 25.36 -14.73 -53.15
N SER A 224 24.33 -15.58 -53.43
CA SER A 224 24.55 -17.00 -53.76
C SER A 224 25.25 -17.24 -55.07
N GLU A 225 25.13 -16.32 -56.04
CA GLU A 225 25.89 -16.40 -57.30
C GLU A 225 27.39 -16.10 -57.14
N TRP A 226 27.74 -15.36 -56.07
CA TRP A 226 29.14 -15.05 -55.76
C TRP A 226 29.88 -16.16 -55.01
N PHE A 227 29.15 -17.05 -54.30
CA PHE A 227 29.75 -18.17 -53.55
C PHE A 227 30.07 -19.40 -54.42
N GLY A 228 29.52 -19.50 -55.64
CA GLY A 228 29.87 -20.57 -56.57
C GLY A 228 31.33 -20.55 -57.00
N ALA A 229 32.02 -19.39 -56.93
CA ALA A 229 33.40 -19.24 -57.31
C ALA A 229 34.42 -19.55 -56.19
N LEU A 230 33.99 -19.60 -54.92
CA LEU A 230 34.86 -19.83 -53.73
C LEU A 230 34.85 -21.28 -53.20
N GLY A 231 34.01 -22.17 -53.81
CA GLY A 231 33.91 -23.57 -53.36
C GLY A 231 35.10 -24.47 -53.57
N LYS A 232 36.12 -24.02 -54.33
CA LYS A 232 37.35 -24.82 -54.59
C LYS A 232 38.46 -24.65 -53.55
N ARG A 233 38.32 -23.77 -52.53
CA ARG A 233 39.35 -23.57 -51.50
C ARG A 233 39.02 -24.19 -50.13
N GLN A 234 37.85 -24.76 -49.91
CA GLN A 234 37.41 -25.30 -48.61
C GLN A 234 37.91 -26.72 -48.27
N GLY A 235 38.53 -27.41 -49.20
CA GLY A 235 39.08 -28.77 -48.96
C GLY A 235 40.24 -28.78 -47.92
N LEU A 236 41.04 -27.75 -47.88
CA LEU A 236 42.25 -27.68 -47.01
C LEU A 236 41.95 -27.29 -45.54
N LEU A 237 40.89 -26.53 -45.30
CA LEU A 237 40.53 -26.12 -43.94
C LEU A 237 39.80 -27.22 -43.13
N ARG A 238 39.06 -28.10 -43.80
CA ARG A 238 38.44 -29.26 -43.13
C ARG A 238 39.44 -30.26 -42.56
N GLN A 239 40.58 -30.46 -43.18
CA GLN A 239 41.60 -31.37 -42.67
C GLN A 239 42.32 -30.80 -41.42
N GLN A 240 42.49 -29.49 -41.34
CA GLN A 240 43.11 -28.87 -40.15
C GLN A 240 42.17 -28.89 -38.94
N TRP A 241 40.84 -28.71 -39.13
CA TRP A 241 39.84 -28.78 -38.05
C TRP A 241 39.67 -30.20 -37.49
N GLN A 242 39.85 -31.23 -38.31
CA GLN A 242 39.77 -32.62 -37.80
C GLN A 242 41.01 -32.96 -36.95
N ARG A 243 42.17 -32.40 -37.26
CA ARG A 243 43.39 -32.59 -36.43
C ARG A 243 43.31 -31.85 -35.08
N LEU A 244 42.70 -30.68 -35.03
CA LEU A 244 42.47 -29.94 -33.78
C LEU A 244 41.44 -30.59 -32.87
N ARG A 245 40.40 -31.21 -33.41
CA ARG A 245 39.39 -31.95 -32.62
C ARG A 245 39.95 -33.22 -31.96
N ALA A 246 40.99 -33.82 -32.51
CA ALA A 246 41.63 -34.99 -31.92
C ALA A 246 42.47 -34.64 -30.68
N VAL A 247 42.98 -33.42 -30.56
CA VAL A 247 43.78 -32.95 -29.44
C VAL A 247 42.93 -32.54 -28.24
N PHE A 248 41.65 -32.15 -28.46
CA PHE A 248 40.72 -31.68 -27.40
C PHE A 248 39.74 -32.76 -26.89
N LYS A 249 39.94 -34.03 -27.21
CA LYS A 249 39.25 -35.10 -26.47
C LYS A 249 39.93 -35.31 -25.14
N GLY A 250 39.62 -34.43 -24.18
CA GLY A 250 39.99 -34.63 -22.79
C GLY A 250 39.47 -35.93 -22.25
N SER A 251 40.28 -36.64 -21.54
CA SER A 251 39.91 -37.87 -20.80
C SER A 251 38.74 -37.62 -19.87
N PRO A 252 37.78 -38.56 -19.73
CA PRO A 252 36.68 -38.38 -18.78
C PRO A 252 37.26 -38.31 -17.36
N LEU A 253 36.71 -37.34 -16.59
CA LEU A 253 37.06 -37.14 -15.17
C LEU A 253 36.87 -38.39 -14.34
N PRO A 254 37.80 -38.70 -13.42
CA PRO A 254 37.69 -39.87 -12.55
C PRO A 254 36.44 -39.82 -11.68
N ASN A 255 35.79 -40.96 -11.48
CA ASN A 255 34.48 -41.13 -10.81
C ASN A 255 34.37 -40.52 -9.39
N LYS A 256 35.47 -40.14 -8.75
CA LYS A 256 35.51 -39.52 -7.42
C LYS A 256 35.12 -38.06 -7.37
N LEU A 257 34.96 -37.39 -8.51
CA LEU A 257 34.63 -35.98 -8.60
C LEU A 257 33.25 -35.71 -9.23
N ASN A 258 32.39 -36.71 -9.35
CA ASN A 258 31.01 -36.50 -9.85
C ASN A 258 30.03 -36.46 -8.68
N PRO A 259 29.57 -35.27 -8.23
CA PRO A 259 28.70 -35.13 -7.04
C PRO A 259 27.25 -35.60 -7.26
N TRP A 260 26.87 -36.01 -8.47
CA TRP A 260 25.49 -36.34 -8.83
C TRP A 260 25.18 -37.82 -8.97
N ARG A 261 26.07 -38.70 -8.51
CA ARG A 261 25.81 -40.13 -8.46
C ARG A 261 25.59 -40.55 -7.01
N THR A 262 24.42 -40.25 -6.47
CA THR A 262 23.87 -40.99 -5.32
C THR A 262 22.92 -42.07 -5.83
N ARG A 263 23.00 -43.18 -5.16
CA ARG A 263 22.28 -44.45 -5.41
C ARG A 263 20.78 -44.26 -5.55
#